data_c6eda745b3658daafea7ae1af112b6b0
#
_entry.id   c6eda745b3658daafea7ae1af112b6b0
#
_cell.length_a   1.000
_cell.length_b   1.000
_cell.length_c   1.000
_cell.angle_alpha   90.00
_cell.angle_beta   90.00
_cell.angle_gamma   90.00
#
_symmetry.space_group_name_H-M   'P 1'
#
loop_
_entity.id
_entity.type
_entity.pdbx_description
1 polymer ?
#
loop_
_entity_poly.entity_id
_entity_poly.type
_entity_poly.pdbx_seq_one_letter_code
_entity_poly.pdbx_strand_id
1 'polypeptide(L)'
;MSVLLTTAFDPGDLDPGKTYPRANIVMQQIAPESEQIVVNYQFGDMVEDAWVKGAASPDKVVRITGADYTALVASAANSQESYKIYAGAKRVLYQYLIDKGILAGTIE
;
A
#
# COMPACT_ATOMS: atom_id res chain seq x y z
N MET A 1 -7.40 1.45 7.06
CA MET A 1 -5.96 1.09 7.22
C MET A 1 -5.15 1.86 6.21
N SER A 2 -4.07 2.45 6.63
CA SER A 2 -3.13 3.19 5.80
C SER A 2 -1.75 3.15 6.43
N VAL A 3 -0.74 3.74 5.78
CA VAL A 3 0.58 3.93 6.37
C VAL A 3 0.74 5.40 6.73
N LEU A 4 0.97 5.68 8.00
CA LEU A 4 1.39 7.01 8.45
C LEU A 4 2.87 7.16 8.15
N LEU A 5 3.21 8.04 7.22
CA LEU A 5 4.57 8.21 6.74
C LEU A 5 5.46 8.86 7.80
N THR A 6 6.69 8.38 7.92
CA THR A 6 7.72 8.99 8.77
C THR A 6 8.03 10.41 8.32
N THR A 7 8.09 10.60 6.99
CA THR A 7 8.20 11.92 6.37
C THR A 7 7.05 12.05 5.37
N ALA A 8 6.20 13.06 5.55
CA ALA A 8 5.07 13.30 4.67
C ALA A 8 5.53 13.49 3.21
N PHE A 9 4.73 13.00 2.28
CA PHE A 9 5.02 13.16 0.85
C PHE A 9 4.82 14.63 0.46
N ASP A 10 5.84 15.20 -0.20
CA ASP A 10 5.81 16.58 -0.68
C ASP A 10 5.59 16.59 -2.20
N PRO A 11 4.43 17.08 -2.68
CA PRO A 11 4.17 17.18 -4.11
C PRO A 11 4.89 18.34 -4.79
N GLY A 12 5.61 19.18 -4.03
CA GLY A 12 6.32 20.33 -4.57
C GLY A 12 5.40 21.37 -5.18
N ASP A 13 5.78 21.87 -6.36
CA ASP A 13 5.05 22.93 -7.04
C ASP A 13 3.67 22.50 -7.58
N LEU A 14 3.40 21.19 -7.61
CA LEU A 14 2.11 20.65 -8.06
C LEU A 14 0.98 20.91 -7.05
N ASP A 15 1.32 21.07 -5.77
CA ASP A 15 0.38 21.44 -4.72
C ASP A 15 1.14 22.26 -3.65
N PRO A 16 1.42 23.54 -3.94
CA PRO A 16 2.30 24.35 -3.11
C PRO A 16 1.81 24.49 -1.66
N GLY A 17 2.73 24.33 -0.72
CA GLY A 17 2.44 24.50 0.70
C GLY A 17 1.72 23.33 1.35
N LYS A 18 1.52 22.23 0.62
CA LYS A 18 0.84 21.05 1.14
C LYS A 18 1.74 19.83 1.14
N THR A 19 1.52 18.96 2.12
CA THR A 19 2.16 17.65 2.23
C THR A 19 1.10 16.60 2.53
N TYR A 20 1.38 15.35 2.14
CA TYR A 20 0.44 14.24 2.35
C TYR A 20 1.04 13.27 3.36
N PRO A 21 0.44 13.18 4.57
CA PRO A 21 1.03 12.42 5.67
C PRO A 21 0.85 10.92 5.57
N ARG A 22 -0.02 10.42 4.66
CA ARG A 22 -0.36 9.00 4.59
C ARG A 22 -0.27 8.45 3.19
N ALA A 23 0.01 7.13 3.11
CA ALA A 23 -0.10 6.35 1.88
C ALA A 23 -1.20 5.32 2.04
N ASN A 24 -1.98 5.10 0.98
CA ASN A 24 -3.09 4.16 0.99
C ASN A 24 -3.09 3.28 -0.27
N ILE A 25 -3.20 1.97 -0.06
CA ILE A 25 -3.41 1.03 -1.16
C ILE A 25 -4.86 1.17 -1.63
N VAL A 26 -5.02 1.56 -2.89
CA VAL A 26 -6.35 1.77 -3.48
C VAL A 26 -6.78 0.63 -4.37
N MET A 27 -5.84 -0.17 -4.85
CA MET A 27 -6.13 -1.35 -5.65
C MET A 27 -5.05 -2.40 -5.43
N GLN A 28 -5.48 -3.65 -5.33
CA GLN A 28 -4.59 -4.79 -5.28
C GLN A 28 -5.18 -5.89 -6.16
N GLN A 29 -4.34 -6.52 -6.96
CA GLN A 29 -4.75 -7.59 -7.84
C GLN A 29 -3.77 -8.76 -7.72
N ILE A 30 -4.31 -9.93 -7.44
CA ILE A 30 -3.53 -11.17 -7.42
C ILE A 30 -3.80 -11.89 -8.73
N ALA A 31 -2.74 -12.15 -9.49
CA ALA A 31 -2.82 -12.87 -10.76
C ALA A 31 -2.06 -14.19 -10.63
N PRO A 32 -2.73 -15.28 -10.18
CA PRO A 32 -2.05 -16.55 -9.92
C PRO A 32 -1.40 -17.18 -11.15
N GLU A 33 -1.99 -16.99 -12.32
CA GLU A 33 -1.47 -17.58 -13.57
C GLU A 33 -0.13 -16.97 -13.97
N SER A 34 0.06 -15.68 -13.71
CA SER A 34 1.33 -15.00 -13.99
C SER A 34 2.22 -14.88 -12.75
N GLU A 35 1.77 -15.43 -11.61
CA GLU A 35 2.51 -15.42 -10.35
C GLU A 35 2.95 -14.02 -9.95
N GLN A 36 2.01 -13.08 -9.98
CA GLN A 36 2.29 -11.70 -9.59
C GLN A 36 1.15 -11.10 -8.75
N ILE A 37 1.53 -10.14 -7.91
CA ILE A 37 0.61 -9.26 -7.21
C ILE A 37 0.90 -7.84 -7.68
N VAL A 38 -0.13 -7.12 -8.10
CA VAL A 38 -0.02 -5.72 -8.49
C VAL A 38 -0.68 -4.87 -7.41
N VAL A 39 0.05 -3.92 -6.89
CA VAL A 39 -0.41 -3.01 -5.85
C VAL A 39 -0.37 -1.59 -6.39
N ASN A 40 -1.48 -0.88 -6.28
CA ASN A 40 -1.55 0.54 -6.62
C ASN A 40 -1.81 1.32 -5.34
N TYR A 41 -0.97 2.31 -5.04
CA TYR A 41 -1.13 3.15 -3.86
C TYR A 41 -1.01 4.63 -4.20
N GLN A 42 -1.56 5.46 -3.33
CA GLN A 42 -1.63 6.92 -3.46
C GLN A 42 -1.25 7.57 -2.14
N PHE A 43 -0.93 8.84 -2.21
CA PHE A 43 -0.65 9.67 -1.03
C PHE A 43 -1.83 10.60 -0.75
N GLY A 44 -2.08 10.87 0.53
CA GLY A 44 -3.17 11.72 0.96
C GLY A 44 -3.29 11.73 2.47
N ASP A 45 -4.52 11.79 2.97
CA ASP A 45 -4.79 11.80 4.40
C ASP A 45 -6.15 11.15 4.70
N MET A 46 -6.34 10.82 5.98
CA MET A 46 -7.64 10.41 6.52
C MET A 46 -8.32 11.65 7.09
N VAL A 47 -9.51 11.95 6.59
CA VAL A 47 -10.34 13.06 7.08
C VAL A 47 -11.68 12.48 7.53
N GLU A 48 -11.97 12.60 8.83
CA GLU A 48 -13.20 12.05 9.42
C GLU A 48 -13.41 10.57 9.07
N ASP A 49 -12.35 9.77 9.22
CA ASP A 49 -12.33 8.32 8.91
C ASP A 49 -12.51 7.97 7.43
N ALA A 50 -12.48 8.95 6.54
CA ALA A 50 -12.53 8.74 5.10
C ALA A 50 -11.19 9.05 4.44
N TRP A 51 -10.79 8.22 3.47
CA TRP A 51 -9.59 8.48 2.70
C TRP A 51 -9.80 9.64 1.73
N VAL A 52 -8.89 10.60 1.78
CA VAL A 52 -8.86 11.72 0.85
C VAL A 52 -7.53 11.71 0.11
N LYS A 53 -7.58 11.44 -1.18
CA LYS A 53 -6.40 11.49 -2.04
C LYS A 53 -5.87 12.93 -2.12
N GLY A 54 -4.55 13.09 -2.01
CA GLY A 54 -3.91 14.38 -2.27
C GLY A 54 -4.13 14.82 -3.72
N ALA A 55 -4.44 16.11 -3.93
CA ALA A 55 -4.78 16.63 -5.27
C ALA A 55 -3.69 16.37 -6.32
N ALA A 56 -2.42 16.38 -5.91
CA ALA A 56 -1.27 16.13 -6.77
C ALA A 56 -0.58 14.80 -6.45
N SER A 57 -1.29 13.84 -5.84
CA SER A 57 -0.71 12.55 -5.55
C SER A 57 -0.47 11.76 -6.83
N PRO A 58 0.76 11.26 -7.05
CA PRO A 58 0.99 10.31 -8.14
C PRO A 58 0.35 8.96 -7.82
N ASP A 59 -0.04 8.21 -8.85
CA ASP A 59 -0.40 6.81 -8.73
C ASP A 59 0.87 5.98 -8.81
N LYS A 60 1.16 5.23 -7.76
CA LYS A 60 2.33 4.35 -7.69
C LYS A 60 1.89 2.90 -7.88
N VAL A 61 2.63 2.19 -8.72
CA VAL A 61 2.37 0.77 -9.00
C VAL A 61 3.58 -0.05 -8.62
N VAL A 62 3.34 -1.09 -7.83
CA VAL A 62 4.37 -2.07 -7.45
C VAL A 62 3.95 -3.44 -7.93
N ARG A 63 4.85 -4.13 -8.62
CA ARG A 63 4.64 -5.51 -9.06
C ARG A 63 5.48 -6.43 -8.19
N ILE A 64 4.83 -7.39 -7.55
CA ILE A 64 5.48 -8.36 -6.68
C ILE A 64 5.51 -9.69 -7.42
N THR A 65 6.69 -10.21 -7.69
CA THR A 65 6.91 -11.40 -8.49
C THR A 65 7.91 -12.35 -7.83
N GLY A 66 8.09 -13.53 -8.41
CA GLY A 66 9.14 -14.49 -8.01
C GLY A 66 9.01 -14.96 -6.56
N ALA A 67 10.13 -15.00 -5.85
CA ALA A 67 10.18 -15.47 -4.47
C ALA A 67 9.33 -14.63 -3.51
N ASP A 68 9.24 -13.34 -3.75
CA ASP A 68 8.41 -12.45 -2.93
C ASP A 68 6.92 -12.77 -3.10
N TYR A 69 6.49 -13.04 -4.33
CA TYR A 69 5.11 -13.49 -4.58
C TYR A 69 4.82 -14.79 -3.83
N THR A 70 5.70 -15.77 -3.96
CA THR A 70 5.54 -17.08 -3.31
C THR A 70 5.45 -16.93 -1.79
N ALA A 71 6.32 -16.11 -1.20
CA ALA A 71 6.33 -15.88 0.24
C ALA A 71 5.05 -15.19 0.74
N LEU A 72 4.55 -14.19 0.01
CA LEU A 72 3.33 -13.48 0.39
C LEU A 72 2.10 -14.36 0.28
N VAL A 73 1.98 -15.16 -0.77
CA VAL A 73 0.87 -16.10 -0.93
C VAL A 73 0.87 -17.15 0.18
N ALA A 74 2.03 -17.69 0.54
CA ALA A 74 2.15 -18.63 1.64
C ALA A 74 1.79 -18.00 2.99
N SER A 75 2.21 -16.77 3.22
CA SER A 75 1.87 -16.01 4.43
C SER A 75 0.37 -15.75 4.53
N ALA A 76 -0.27 -15.37 3.43
CA ALA A 76 -1.72 -15.14 3.39
C ALA A 76 -2.50 -16.45 3.61
N ALA A 77 -2.04 -17.56 3.06
CA ALA A 77 -2.68 -18.87 3.23
C ALA A 77 -2.57 -19.39 4.67
N ASN A 78 -1.48 -19.07 5.36
CA ASN A 78 -1.22 -19.50 6.73
C ASN A 78 -1.96 -18.64 7.77
N SER A 79 -2.48 -17.48 7.39
CA SER A 79 -3.31 -16.68 8.26
C SER A 79 -4.71 -17.26 8.25
N GLN A 80 -5.15 -18.22 8.83
CA GLN A 80 -6.49 -18.85 8.91
C GLN A 80 -7.70 -18.00 8.46
N GLU A 81 -7.43 -16.95 7.72
CA GLU A 81 -8.41 -15.97 7.25
C GLU A 81 -8.40 -15.88 5.73
N SER A 82 -8.26 -17.05 5.07
CA SER A 82 -8.20 -17.11 3.61
C SER A 82 -9.40 -16.48 2.91
N TYR A 83 -10.57 -16.42 3.58
CA TYR A 83 -11.75 -15.73 3.05
C TYR A 83 -11.76 -14.24 3.40
N LYS A 84 -10.94 -13.80 4.36
CA LYS A 84 -10.72 -12.38 4.68
C LYS A 84 -9.47 -11.83 4.00
N ILE A 85 -9.06 -12.47 2.94
CA ILE A 85 -7.86 -12.13 2.16
C ILE A 85 -7.75 -10.64 1.89
N TYR A 86 -8.87 -9.94 1.71
CA TYR A 86 -8.82 -8.51 1.42
C TYR A 86 -8.37 -7.66 2.62
N ALA A 87 -8.80 -7.98 3.84
CA ALA A 87 -8.35 -7.24 5.02
C ALA A 87 -6.97 -7.68 5.49
N GLY A 88 -6.72 -8.98 5.56
CA GLY A 88 -5.42 -9.53 5.96
C GLY A 88 -4.33 -9.27 4.94
N ALA A 89 -4.63 -9.45 3.66
CA ALA A 89 -3.67 -9.21 2.58
C ALA A 89 -3.25 -7.75 2.50
N LYS A 90 -4.15 -6.80 2.77
CA LYS A 90 -3.81 -5.38 2.75
C LYS A 90 -2.72 -5.06 3.78
N ARG A 91 -2.83 -5.59 4.99
CA ARG A 91 -1.80 -5.40 6.02
C ARG A 91 -0.47 -6.04 5.62
N VAL A 92 -0.50 -7.24 5.09
CA VAL A 92 0.69 -7.95 4.61
C VAL A 92 1.37 -7.16 3.48
N LEU A 93 0.59 -6.59 2.58
CA LEU A 93 1.12 -5.78 1.49
C LEU A 93 1.74 -4.47 1.99
N TYR A 94 1.14 -3.79 2.95
CA TYR A 94 1.75 -2.62 3.57
C TYR A 94 3.08 -2.98 4.24
N GLN A 95 3.11 -4.10 4.97
CA GLN A 95 4.34 -4.54 5.61
C GLN A 95 5.44 -4.85 4.58
N TYR A 96 5.07 -5.48 3.47
CA TYR A 96 6.00 -5.71 2.37
C TYR A 96 6.60 -4.41 1.83
N LEU A 97 5.76 -3.40 1.59
CA LEU A 97 6.22 -2.10 1.07
C LEU A 97 7.17 -1.41 2.04
N ILE A 98 6.91 -1.53 3.35
CA ILE A 98 7.80 -0.99 4.38
C ILE A 98 9.11 -1.76 4.45
N ASP A 99 9.06 -3.09 4.44
CA ASP A 99 10.24 -3.95 4.54
C ASP A 99 11.19 -3.77 3.35
N LYS A 100 10.65 -3.49 2.18
CA LYS A 100 11.44 -3.23 0.97
C LYS A 100 11.92 -1.79 0.85
N GLY A 101 11.57 -0.92 1.80
CA GLY A 101 11.97 0.48 1.77
C GLY A 101 11.22 1.32 0.73
N ILE A 102 10.13 0.81 0.17
CA ILE A 102 9.28 1.55 -0.77
C ILE A 102 8.48 2.62 -0.03
N LEU A 103 7.98 2.28 1.16
CA LEU A 103 7.36 3.22 2.09
C LEU A 103 8.12 3.20 3.41
N ALA A 104 8.17 4.34 4.08
CA ALA A 104 8.73 4.45 5.43
C ALA A 104 7.65 5.01 6.35
N GLY A 105 7.21 4.21 7.33
CA GLY A 105 6.16 4.64 8.23
C GLY A 105 5.59 3.50 9.06
N THR A 106 4.42 3.76 9.64
CA THR A 106 3.73 2.83 10.53
C THR A 106 2.33 2.54 10.00
N ILE A 107 1.93 1.27 10.00
CA ILE A 107 0.58 0.87 9.60
C ILE A 107 -0.40 1.30 10.71
N GLU A 108 -1.44 2.00 10.32
CA GLU A 108 -2.49 2.44 11.23
C GLU A 108 -3.90 2.09 10.74
#